data_32217b79549af7a5c22d675d3b324e0a
#
_entry.id   32217b79549af7a5c22d675d3b324e0a
#
_cell.length_a   1.000
_cell.length_b   1.000
_cell.length_c   1.000
_cell.angle_alpha   90.00
_cell.angle_beta   90.00
_cell.angle_gamma   90.00
#
_symmetry.space_group_name_H-M   'P 1'
#
loop_
_entity.id
_entity.type
_entity.pdbx_description
1 polymer ?
#
loop_
_entity_poly.entity_id
_entity_poly.type
_entity_poly.pdbx_seq_one_letter_code
_entity_poly.pdbx_strand_id
1 'polypeptide(L)'
;MFVPAQAKEKLTENEPPLYSFTMKTIDGKDKPLSEYKGKVLMIVNVASKCGHTPQYKGLEALYEKYKARGFVILGFPANNFLFQEPGTNEDIKKFCTLNYGVTFDMFSKISVKGDDQHPLYHYLTVESPVPGAVKWNFQKYLVDRHGNVVQKFAPGTEPTEKEVADKIESLLSEK
;
A
#
# COMPACT_ATOMS: atom_id res chain seq x y z
N MET A 1 -20.91 18.73 14.91
CA MET A 1 -19.55 18.25 15.15
C MET A 1 -18.75 18.50 13.87
N PHE A 2 -17.87 19.51 13.86
CA PHE A 2 -17.04 19.84 12.69
C PHE A 2 -15.95 18.78 12.55
N VAL A 3 -15.95 18.04 11.43
CA VAL A 3 -14.78 17.27 10.99
C VAL A 3 -13.81 18.31 10.42
N PRO A 4 -12.59 18.46 10.96
CA PRO A 4 -11.64 19.39 10.37
C PRO A 4 -11.30 18.88 8.96
N ALA A 5 -11.47 19.75 7.99
CA ALA A 5 -10.98 19.51 6.64
C ALA A 5 -9.49 19.17 6.74
N GLN A 6 -9.11 17.98 6.25
CA GLN A 6 -7.70 17.60 6.17
C GLN A 6 -6.98 18.70 5.40
N ALA A 7 -6.04 19.36 6.05
CA ALA A 7 -5.20 20.35 5.40
C ALA A 7 -4.45 19.61 4.28
N LYS A 8 -4.84 19.87 3.04
CA LYS A 8 -4.03 19.49 1.88
C LYS A 8 -2.73 20.27 2.03
N GLU A 9 -1.65 19.60 2.39
CA GLU A 9 -0.33 20.17 2.22
C GLU A 9 -0.22 20.68 0.79
N LYS A 10 0.08 21.97 0.61
CA LYS A 10 0.32 22.54 -0.70
C LYS A 10 1.53 21.84 -1.30
N LEU A 11 1.26 20.95 -2.28
CA LEU A 11 2.32 20.42 -3.13
C LEU A 11 3.04 21.59 -3.80
N THR A 12 4.35 21.55 -3.84
CA THR A 12 5.12 22.34 -4.79
C THR A 12 4.71 21.91 -6.21
N GLU A 13 4.68 22.79 -7.18
CA GLU A 13 4.14 22.57 -8.55
C GLU A 13 4.71 21.33 -9.27
N ASN A 14 5.75 20.69 -8.73
CA ASN A 14 6.46 19.55 -9.32
C ASN A 14 6.43 18.26 -8.45
N GLU A 15 5.69 18.21 -7.35
CA GLU A 15 5.63 16.99 -6.53
C GLU A 15 4.59 16.01 -7.04
N PRO A 16 4.91 14.68 -7.06
CA PRO A 16 3.95 13.67 -7.44
C PRO A 16 2.72 13.68 -6.52
N PRO A 17 1.50 13.45 -7.06
CA PRO A 17 0.27 13.47 -6.30
C PRO A 17 0.26 12.52 -5.10
N LEU A 18 1.01 11.41 -5.17
CA LEU A 18 1.10 10.44 -4.08
C LEU A 18 1.50 11.09 -2.74
N TYR A 19 2.42 12.04 -2.77
CA TYR A 19 2.93 12.69 -1.55
C TYR A 19 1.96 13.68 -0.92
N SER A 20 0.84 14.00 -1.59
CA SER A 20 -0.21 14.86 -1.03
C SER A 20 -1.13 14.15 -0.04
N PHE A 21 -1.10 12.82 0.01
CA PHE A 21 -1.97 12.06 0.89
C PHE A 21 -1.38 11.91 2.28
N THR A 22 -2.22 12.11 3.29
CA THR A 22 -1.95 11.73 4.68
C THR A 22 -2.89 10.59 5.05
N MET A 23 -2.32 9.45 5.43
CA MET A 23 -3.07 8.26 5.77
C MET A 23 -3.04 8.02 7.28
N LYS A 24 -4.00 7.26 7.79
CA LYS A 24 -3.97 6.78 9.18
C LYS A 24 -3.21 5.46 9.25
N THR A 25 -2.22 5.37 10.14
CA THR A 25 -1.61 4.08 10.46
C THR A 25 -2.64 3.16 11.10
N ILE A 26 -2.32 1.87 11.21
CA ILE A 26 -3.22 0.90 11.86
C ILE A 26 -3.50 1.27 13.33
N ASP A 27 -2.62 2.03 13.96
CA ASP A 27 -2.78 2.55 15.32
C ASP A 27 -3.54 3.88 15.37
N GLY A 28 -4.01 4.39 14.23
CA GLY A 28 -4.80 5.61 14.13
C GLY A 28 -4.00 6.91 14.10
N LYS A 29 -2.70 6.86 13.91
CA LYS A 29 -1.83 8.03 13.82
C LYS A 29 -1.74 8.55 12.38
N ASP A 30 -1.68 9.86 12.20
CA ASP A 30 -1.45 10.46 10.89
C ASP A 30 -0.05 10.14 10.37
N LYS A 31 0.01 9.72 9.11
CA LYS A 31 1.24 9.40 8.39
C LYS A 31 1.20 10.04 7.01
N PRO A 32 1.81 11.22 6.82
CA PRO A 32 1.95 11.80 5.50
C PRO A 32 2.78 10.89 4.60
N LEU A 33 2.29 10.60 3.40
CA LEU A 33 3.06 9.78 2.46
C LEU A 33 4.32 10.49 1.95
N SER A 34 4.40 11.82 2.10
CA SER A 34 5.62 12.60 1.86
C SER A 34 6.81 12.16 2.73
N GLU A 35 6.58 11.54 3.87
CA GLU A 35 7.65 10.98 4.72
C GLU A 35 8.40 9.82 4.05
N TYR A 36 7.84 9.23 3.00
CA TYR A 36 8.48 8.16 2.22
C TYR A 36 9.28 8.66 1.01
N LYS A 37 9.47 9.97 0.85
CA LYS A 37 10.30 10.52 -0.24
C LYS A 37 11.66 9.84 -0.28
N GLY A 38 12.11 9.47 -1.48
CA GLY A 38 13.39 8.78 -1.68
C GLY A 38 13.35 7.26 -1.47
N LYS A 39 12.22 6.72 -1.04
CA LYS A 39 12.01 5.27 -0.87
C LYS A 39 11.33 4.68 -2.11
N VAL A 40 11.64 3.42 -2.39
CA VAL A 40 10.83 2.59 -3.30
C VAL A 40 9.70 1.99 -2.48
N LEU A 41 8.45 2.13 -2.96
CA LEU A 41 7.28 1.68 -2.22
C LEU A 41 6.55 0.56 -2.96
N MET A 42 5.98 -0.37 -2.20
CA MET A 42 4.92 -1.25 -2.66
C MET A 42 3.66 -0.93 -1.87
N ILE A 43 2.61 -0.52 -2.59
CA ILE A 43 1.28 -0.28 -2.01
C ILE A 43 0.43 -1.49 -2.33
N VAL A 44 -0.14 -2.12 -1.31
CA VAL A 44 -0.92 -3.35 -1.46
C VAL A 44 -2.17 -3.31 -0.58
N ASN A 45 -3.31 -3.67 -1.16
CA ASN A 45 -4.55 -3.85 -0.41
C ASN A 45 -4.62 -5.29 0.11
N VAL A 46 -4.88 -5.45 1.39
CA VAL A 46 -4.75 -6.72 2.10
C VAL A 46 -6.04 -7.15 2.78
N ALA A 47 -6.15 -8.44 3.07
CA ALA A 47 -7.26 -9.03 3.80
C ALA A 47 -6.82 -10.24 4.61
N SER A 48 -7.55 -10.53 5.71
CA SER A 48 -7.21 -11.61 6.65
C SER A 48 -7.87 -12.95 6.31
N LYS A 49 -8.91 -12.95 5.46
CA LYS A 49 -9.74 -14.13 5.15
C LYS A 49 -9.84 -14.40 3.65
N CYS A 50 -8.76 -14.21 2.92
CA CYS A 50 -8.66 -14.41 1.48
C CYS A 50 -7.80 -15.64 1.16
N GLY A 51 -8.04 -16.29 0.02
CA GLY A 51 -7.14 -17.32 -0.48
C GLY A 51 -5.72 -16.83 -0.73
N HIS A 52 -5.55 -15.52 -0.97
CA HIS A 52 -4.24 -14.87 -1.12
C HIS A 52 -3.61 -14.41 0.20
N THR A 53 -4.29 -14.53 1.34
CA THR A 53 -3.76 -14.08 2.66
C THR A 53 -2.37 -14.65 2.97
N PRO A 54 -2.01 -15.89 2.59
CA PRO A 54 -0.64 -16.40 2.75
C PRO A 54 0.44 -15.58 2.05
N GLN A 55 0.10 -14.68 1.12
CA GLN A 55 1.05 -13.74 0.51
C GLN A 55 1.68 -12.78 1.53
N TYR A 56 1.10 -12.59 2.70
CA TYR A 56 1.76 -11.85 3.79
C TYR A 56 3.16 -12.38 4.10
N LYS A 57 3.35 -13.69 4.02
CA LYS A 57 4.67 -14.29 4.23
C LYS A 57 5.69 -13.82 3.20
N GLY A 58 5.30 -13.80 1.93
CA GLY A 58 6.15 -13.31 0.84
C GLY A 58 6.39 -11.81 0.91
N LEU A 59 5.36 -11.03 1.30
CA LEU A 59 5.50 -9.59 1.49
C LEU A 59 6.51 -9.27 2.59
N GLU A 60 6.43 -9.95 3.73
CA GLU A 60 7.38 -9.74 4.83
C GLU A 60 8.80 -10.17 4.44
N ALA A 61 8.96 -11.29 3.74
CA ALA A 61 10.25 -11.73 3.24
C ALA A 61 10.87 -10.70 2.27
N LEU A 62 10.05 -10.11 1.40
CA LEU A 62 10.47 -9.07 0.48
C LEU A 62 10.92 -7.80 1.22
N TYR A 63 10.14 -7.38 2.19
CA TYR A 63 10.45 -6.24 3.03
C TYR A 63 11.76 -6.43 3.80
N GLU A 64 11.92 -7.55 4.47
CA GLU A 64 13.15 -7.89 5.20
C GLU A 64 14.38 -7.89 4.29
N LYS A 65 14.24 -8.38 3.07
CA LYS A 65 15.34 -8.42 2.10
C LYS A 65 15.80 -7.04 1.65
N TYR A 66 14.89 -6.11 1.43
CA TYR A 66 15.16 -4.84 0.75
C TYR A 66 15.05 -3.59 1.63
N LYS A 67 14.54 -3.69 2.85
CA LYS A 67 14.33 -2.52 3.72
C LYS A 67 15.60 -1.70 3.96
N ALA A 68 16.75 -2.33 4.13
CA ALA A 68 18.02 -1.64 4.35
C ALA A 68 18.47 -0.81 3.15
N ARG A 69 17.96 -1.13 1.96
CA ARG A 69 18.24 -0.39 0.71
C ARG A 69 17.19 0.70 0.41
N GLY A 70 16.21 0.88 1.28
CA GLY A 70 15.19 1.92 1.13
C GLY A 70 13.89 1.45 0.49
N PHE A 71 13.53 0.18 0.63
CA PHE A 71 12.25 -0.37 0.22
C PHE A 71 11.27 -0.42 1.40
N VAL A 72 10.03 0.03 1.18
CA VAL A 72 8.95 0.00 2.17
C VAL A 72 7.69 -0.59 1.55
N ILE A 73 6.98 -1.42 2.31
CA ILE A 73 5.65 -1.91 1.95
C ILE A 73 4.61 -1.18 2.78
N LEU A 74 3.56 -0.69 2.12
CA LEU A 74 2.41 -0.04 2.73
C LEU A 74 1.19 -0.94 2.54
N GLY A 75 0.73 -1.57 3.61
CA GLY A 75 -0.42 -2.48 3.60
C GLY A 75 -1.70 -1.75 4.01
N PHE A 76 -2.70 -1.77 3.15
CA PHE A 76 -4.02 -1.15 3.36
C PHE A 76 -5.10 -2.22 3.46
N PRO A 77 -5.57 -2.57 4.66
CA PRO A 77 -6.70 -3.49 4.80
C PRO A 77 -7.95 -2.93 4.14
N ALA A 78 -8.69 -3.79 3.42
CA ALA A 78 -9.93 -3.41 2.75
C ALA A 78 -10.95 -4.55 2.76
N ASN A 79 -12.21 -4.22 3.04
CA ASN A 79 -13.30 -5.19 3.15
C ASN A 79 -14.18 -5.26 1.88
N ASN A 80 -13.69 -4.74 0.76
CA ASN A 80 -14.45 -4.60 -0.48
C ASN A 80 -14.73 -5.91 -1.21
N PHE A 81 -13.90 -6.94 -1.00
CA PHE A 81 -13.97 -8.17 -1.76
C PHE A 81 -14.51 -9.31 -0.89
N LEU A 82 -15.82 -9.59 -1.04
CA LEU A 82 -16.57 -10.62 -0.31
C LEU A 82 -16.41 -10.55 1.21
N PHE A 83 -16.26 -9.34 1.76
CA PHE A 83 -16.14 -9.11 3.21
C PHE A 83 -15.02 -9.95 3.87
N GLN A 84 -13.87 -10.06 3.17
CA GLN A 84 -12.73 -10.87 3.64
C GLN A 84 -11.80 -10.13 4.62
N GLU A 85 -12.14 -8.89 5.00
CA GLU A 85 -11.48 -8.12 6.06
C GLU A 85 -12.50 -7.50 7.03
N PRO A 86 -13.31 -8.31 7.73
CA PRO A 86 -14.41 -7.80 8.55
C PRO A 86 -13.97 -7.27 9.92
N GLY A 87 -12.75 -7.57 10.38
CA GLY A 87 -12.25 -7.21 11.69
C GLY A 87 -11.99 -5.72 11.87
N THR A 88 -11.77 -5.31 13.11
CA THR A 88 -11.30 -3.97 13.46
C THR A 88 -9.82 -3.81 13.10
N ASN A 89 -9.31 -2.57 13.09
CA ASN A 89 -7.88 -2.31 12.92
C ASN A 89 -7.03 -3.05 13.96
N GLU A 90 -7.51 -3.13 15.19
CA GLU A 90 -6.83 -3.88 16.26
C GLU A 90 -6.78 -5.38 15.97
N ASP A 91 -7.89 -5.97 15.52
CA ASP A 91 -7.96 -7.38 15.14
C ASP A 91 -7.00 -7.70 13.99
N ILE A 92 -6.96 -6.81 12.98
CA ILE A 92 -6.09 -6.95 11.81
C ILE A 92 -4.62 -6.90 12.23
N LYS A 93 -4.26 -5.94 13.09
CA LYS A 93 -2.89 -5.82 13.61
C LYS A 93 -2.46 -7.08 14.35
N LYS A 94 -3.30 -7.60 15.22
CA LYS A 94 -3.04 -8.87 15.95
C LYS A 94 -2.88 -10.04 14.98
N PHE A 95 -3.78 -10.15 14.01
CA PHE A 95 -3.73 -11.21 13.01
C PHE A 95 -2.40 -11.21 12.24
N CYS A 96 -2.00 -10.06 11.72
CA CYS A 96 -0.76 -9.90 10.96
C CYS A 96 0.47 -10.22 11.80
N THR A 97 0.52 -9.75 13.04
CA THR A 97 1.65 -9.98 13.95
C THR A 97 1.76 -11.44 14.35
N LEU A 98 0.65 -12.06 14.78
CA LEU A 98 0.66 -13.41 15.31
C LEU A 98 0.83 -14.49 14.24
N ASN A 99 0.24 -14.29 13.06
CA ASN A 99 0.24 -15.31 12.01
C ASN A 99 1.40 -15.18 11.01
N TYR A 100 1.89 -13.96 10.78
CA TYR A 100 2.88 -13.69 9.72
C TYR A 100 4.08 -12.87 10.16
N GLY A 101 4.10 -12.41 11.42
CA GLY A 101 5.21 -11.60 11.92
C GLY A 101 5.44 -10.32 11.13
N VAL A 102 4.37 -9.70 10.62
CA VAL A 102 4.46 -8.51 9.77
C VAL A 102 5.14 -7.36 10.50
N THR A 103 6.18 -6.80 9.89
CA THR A 103 6.92 -5.63 10.40
C THR A 103 6.89 -4.44 9.45
N PHE A 104 6.40 -4.60 8.21
CA PHE A 104 6.20 -3.46 7.32
C PHE A 104 5.01 -2.60 7.77
N ASP A 105 4.89 -1.39 7.20
CA ASP A 105 3.91 -0.42 7.65
C ASP A 105 2.48 -0.84 7.29
N MET A 106 1.65 -1.04 8.30
CA MET A 106 0.22 -1.29 8.17
C MET A 106 -0.59 -0.03 8.46
N PHE A 107 -1.64 0.16 7.68
CA PHE A 107 -2.54 1.31 7.77
C PHE A 107 -3.93 0.90 8.24
N SER A 108 -4.72 1.89 8.66
CA SER A 108 -6.13 1.67 9.00
C SER A 108 -6.91 1.23 7.78
N LYS A 109 -7.92 0.40 8.01
CA LYS A 109 -8.80 -0.11 6.95
C LYS A 109 -9.44 1.03 6.17
N ILE A 110 -9.42 0.92 4.85
CA ILE A 110 -10.03 1.85 3.90
C ILE A 110 -10.88 1.11 2.88
N SER A 111 -11.67 1.84 2.11
CA SER A 111 -12.30 1.32 0.89
C SER A 111 -11.40 1.57 -0.31
N VAL A 112 -11.18 0.54 -1.13
CA VAL A 112 -10.35 0.64 -2.34
C VAL A 112 -11.17 0.61 -3.64
N LYS A 113 -12.50 0.48 -3.52
CA LYS A 113 -13.43 0.36 -4.65
C LYS A 113 -14.83 0.85 -4.26
N GLY A 114 -15.61 1.29 -5.24
CA GLY A 114 -16.99 1.71 -5.05
C GLY A 114 -17.15 3.18 -4.68
N ASP A 115 -18.35 3.57 -4.27
CA ASP A 115 -18.72 4.97 -4.04
C ASP A 115 -17.95 5.64 -2.89
N ASP A 116 -17.50 4.85 -1.92
CA ASP A 116 -16.74 5.29 -0.77
C ASP A 116 -15.21 5.10 -0.93
N GLN A 117 -14.76 4.82 -2.16
CA GLN A 117 -13.34 4.62 -2.46
C GLN A 117 -12.48 5.77 -1.90
N HIS A 118 -11.43 5.42 -1.16
CA HIS A 118 -10.51 6.40 -0.61
C HIS A 118 -9.78 7.17 -1.72
N PRO A 119 -9.55 8.49 -1.57
CA PRO A 119 -8.86 9.32 -2.58
C PRO A 119 -7.51 8.78 -3.05
N LEU A 120 -6.73 8.13 -2.17
CA LEU A 120 -5.48 7.47 -2.57
C LEU A 120 -5.74 6.43 -3.66
N TYR A 121 -6.74 5.56 -3.46
CA TYR A 121 -7.05 4.53 -4.45
C TYR A 121 -7.78 5.08 -5.68
N HIS A 122 -8.50 6.18 -5.56
CA HIS A 122 -8.98 6.92 -6.73
C HIS A 122 -7.80 7.38 -7.60
N TYR A 123 -6.78 7.98 -6.97
CA TYR A 123 -5.55 8.34 -7.67
C TYR A 123 -4.90 7.13 -8.35
N LEU A 124 -4.68 6.04 -7.63
CA LEU A 124 -4.02 4.85 -8.17
C LEU A 124 -4.79 4.23 -9.34
N THR A 125 -6.11 4.20 -9.27
CA THR A 125 -6.97 3.49 -10.23
C THR A 125 -7.42 4.34 -11.43
N VAL A 126 -7.39 5.67 -11.30
CA VAL A 126 -7.91 6.59 -12.34
C VAL A 126 -6.83 7.50 -12.89
N GLU A 127 -6.01 8.11 -12.02
CA GLU A 127 -5.10 9.20 -12.41
C GLU A 127 -3.65 8.74 -12.60
N SER A 128 -3.27 7.60 -12.03
CA SER A 128 -1.89 7.11 -12.12
C SER A 128 -1.54 6.62 -13.54
N PRO A 129 -0.23 6.47 -13.87
CA PRO A 129 0.20 5.92 -15.16
C PRO A 129 -0.22 4.47 -15.42
N VAL A 130 -0.70 3.75 -14.40
CA VAL A 130 -1.14 2.36 -14.49
C VAL A 130 -2.59 2.21 -14.02
N PRO A 131 -3.56 2.90 -14.67
CA PRO A 131 -4.94 2.95 -14.23
C PRO A 131 -5.63 1.58 -14.34
N GLY A 132 -6.83 1.52 -13.84
CA GLY A 132 -7.70 0.35 -13.81
C GLY A 132 -8.14 0.02 -12.39
N ALA A 133 -9.37 -0.49 -12.25
CA ALA A 133 -9.94 -0.84 -10.96
C ALA A 133 -9.13 -1.92 -10.25
N VAL A 134 -9.11 -1.88 -8.92
CA VAL A 134 -8.59 -2.97 -8.09
C VAL A 134 -9.45 -4.21 -8.33
N LYS A 135 -8.83 -5.31 -8.75
CA LYS A 135 -9.55 -6.52 -9.16
C LYS A 135 -9.86 -7.46 -8.01
N TRP A 136 -8.99 -7.52 -7.01
CA TRP A 136 -9.13 -8.36 -5.84
C TRP A 136 -8.17 -7.95 -4.72
N ASN A 137 -8.24 -8.63 -3.58
CA ASN A 137 -7.26 -8.48 -2.51
C ASN A 137 -5.84 -8.81 -2.99
N PHE A 138 -4.84 -8.14 -2.43
CA PHE A 138 -3.41 -8.31 -2.74
C PHE A 138 -2.98 -7.84 -4.13
N GLN A 139 -3.69 -6.90 -4.73
CA GLN A 139 -3.17 -6.15 -5.89
C GLN A 139 -2.08 -5.18 -5.42
N LYS A 140 -0.97 -5.14 -6.15
CA LYS A 140 0.24 -4.42 -5.75
C LYS A 140 0.57 -3.33 -6.75
N TYR A 141 1.01 -2.18 -6.22
CA TYR A 141 1.55 -1.06 -6.99
C TYR A 141 2.99 -0.81 -6.57
N LEU A 142 3.90 -0.62 -7.52
CA LEU A 142 5.27 -0.17 -7.24
C LEU A 142 5.42 1.32 -7.54
N VAL A 143 6.11 2.01 -6.65
CA VAL A 143 6.42 3.43 -6.71
C VAL A 143 7.93 3.61 -6.68
N ASP A 144 8.47 4.42 -7.59
CA ASP A 144 9.89 4.70 -7.65
C ASP A 144 10.33 5.69 -6.55
N ARG A 145 11.62 5.96 -6.45
CA ARG A 145 12.19 6.88 -5.45
C ARG A 145 11.70 8.32 -5.57
N HIS A 146 11.09 8.65 -6.69
CA HIS A 146 10.56 10.00 -7.00
C HIS A 146 9.05 10.12 -6.78
N GLY A 147 8.40 9.06 -6.27
CA GLY A 147 6.97 9.07 -5.99
C GLY A 147 6.08 8.77 -7.20
N ASN A 148 6.65 8.32 -8.31
CA ASN A 148 5.91 7.94 -9.49
C ASN A 148 5.45 6.48 -9.39
N VAL A 149 4.17 6.23 -9.62
CA VAL A 149 3.63 4.87 -9.74
C VAL A 149 4.06 4.31 -11.09
N VAL A 150 4.87 3.25 -11.10
CA VAL A 150 5.52 2.77 -12.32
C VAL A 150 5.02 1.40 -12.79
N GLN A 151 4.44 0.61 -11.90
CA GLN A 151 3.94 -0.72 -12.24
C GLN A 151 2.89 -1.20 -11.25
N LYS A 152 1.98 -2.05 -11.73
CA LYS A 152 1.10 -2.83 -10.86
C LYS A 152 1.23 -4.31 -11.16
N PHE A 153 1.03 -5.13 -10.13
CA PHE A 153 0.98 -6.58 -10.24
C PHE A 153 -0.41 -7.09 -9.86
N ALA A 154 -0.87 -8.10 -10.57
CA ALA A 154 -2.15 -8.74 -10.31
C ALA A 154 -2.23 -9.33 -8.89
N PRO A 155 -3.44 -9.49 -8.33
CA PRO A 155 -3.64 -10.11 -7.01
C PRO A 155 -2.95 -11.45 -6.84
N GLY A 156 -3.01 -12.32 -7.85
CA GLY A 156 -2.41 -13.65 -7.82
C GLY A 156 -0.89 -13.70 -8.00
N THR A 157 -0.25 -12.59 -8.35
CA THR A 157 1.22 -12.55 -8.47
C THR A 157 1.85 -12.64 -7.09
N GLU A 158 2.60 -13.70 -6.84
CA GLU A 158 3.30 -13.88 -5.56
C GLU A 158 4.37 -12.80 -5.36
N PRO A 159 4.49 -12.23 -4.16
CA PRO A 159 5.47 -11.17 -3.91
C PRO A 159 6.92 -11.57 -4.19
N THR A 160 7.22 -12.85 -4.04
CA THR A 160 8.58 -13.40 -4.22
C THR A 160 8.87 -13.88 -5.64
N GLU A 161 7.95 -13.68 -6.59
CA GLU A 161 8.22 -13.99 -8.00
C GLU A 161 9.38 -13.15 -8.54
N LYS A 162 10.15 -13.75 -9.44
CA LYS A 162 11.35 -13.13 -10.00
C LYS A 162 11.05 -11.77 -10.65
N GLU A 163 9.94 -11.62 -11.37
CA GLU A 163 9.58 -10.36 -12.02
C GLU A 163 9.35 -9.22 -11.01
N VAL A 164 8.82 -9.53 -9.83
CA VAL A 164 8.62 -8.55 -8.76
C VAL A 164 9.97 -8.12 -8.18
N ALA A 165 10.81 -9.10 -7.84
CA ALA A 165 12.15 -8.85 -7.29
C ALA A 165 13.03 -8.07 -8.30
N ASP A 166 13.03 -8.44 -9.56
CA ASP A 166 13.80 -7.76 -10.60
C ASP A 166 13.38 -6.30 -10.77
N LYS A 167 12.07 -6.03 -10.70
CA LYS A 167 11.57 -4.65 -10.80
C LYS A 167 11.96 -3.81 -9.58
N ILE A 168 11.86 -4.38 -8.39
CA ILE A 168 12.32 -3.71 -7.14
C ILE A 168 13.81 -3.41 -7.21
N GLU A 169 14.63 -4.38 -7.62
CA GLU A 169 16.07 -4.20 -7.80
C GLU A 169 16.39 -3.06 -8.78
N SER A 170 15.68 -3.02 -9.91
CA SER A 170 15.82 -1.96 -10.90
C SER A 170 15.52 -0.58 -10.31
N LEU A 171 14.40 -0.45 -9.58
CA LEU A 171 14.00 0.81 -8.96
C LEU A 171 14.95 1.25 -7.85
N LEU A 172 15.45 0.32 -7.05
CA LEU A 172 16.43 0.61 -5.98
C LEU A 172 17.78 1.08 -6.53
N SER A 173 18.14 0.64 -7.75
CA SER A 173 19.39 1.02 -8.41
C SER A 173 19.32 2.37 -9.11
N GLU A 174 18.14 2.94 -9.31
CA GLU A 174 17.96 4.30 -9.83
C GLU A 174 18.39 5.35 -8.78
N LYS A 175 18.96 6.45 -9.28
CA LYS A 175 19.36 7.58 -8.42
C LYS A 175 18.27 8.65 -8.35
#